data_15972e2d00d3374404e4ff12e2cf7716
#
_entry.id   15972e2d00d3374404e4ff12e2cf7716
#
_cell.length_a   1.000
_cell.length_b   1.000
_cell.length_c   1.000
_cell.angle_alpha   90.00
_cell.angle_beta   90.00
_cell.angle_gamma   90.00
#
_symmetry.space_group_name_H-M   'P 1'
#
loop_
_entity.id
_entity.type
_entity.pdbx_description
1 polymer ?
#
loop_
_entity_poly.entity_id
_entity_poly.type
_entity_poly.pdbx_seq_one_letter_code
_entity_poly.pdbx_strand_id
1 'polypeptide(L)'
;MIDRPLLFLDVDGPLIPFGGDRPTPVAGTGNPLLARLDPRHGTRLWALPCDLVWATTWLAEANDVVGRRLGLPELPVVEWPEADGAADGLHWKTRALHDWAAGRPFVWVDDEIRATDGAWLAAHHPAPVLAYRVDPRRGLTDADYAAIRDWLTG
;
A
#
# COMPACT_ATOMS: atom_id res chain seq x y z
N MET A 1 -17.26 11.96 16.22
CA MET A 1 -16.43 10.74 16.15
C MET A 1 -15.36 10.93 15.07
N ILE A 2 -14.10 10.82 15.47
CA ILE A 2 -13.01 10.94 14.50
C ILE A 2 -12.81 9.58 13.85
N ASP A 3 -12.93 9.53 12.54
CA ASP A 3 -12.67 8.29 11.80
C ASP A 3 -11.18 7.93 11.90
N ARG A 4 -10.91 6.64 12.02
CA ARG A 4 -9.53 6.15 12.02
C ARG A 4 -8.86 6.52 10.69
N PRO A 5 -7.56 6.80 10.70
CA PRO A 5 -6.84 6.97 9.44
C PRO A 5 -6.93 5.72 8.58
N LEU A 6 -6.91 5.91 7.26
CA LEU A 6 -6.81 4.82 6.31
C LEU A 6 -5.34 4.48 6.05
N LEU A 7 -5.07 3.23 5.69
CA LEU A 7 -3.77 2.85 5.13
C LEU A 7 -4.02 2.15 3.80
N PHE A 8 -3.65 2.83 2.71
CA PHE A 8 -3.71 2.26 1.37
C PHE A 8 -2.44 1.48 1.11
N LEU A 9 -2.57 0.19 0.82
CA LEU A 9 -1.47 -0.73 0.73
C LEU A 9 -1.37 -1.35 -0.65
N ASP A 10 -0.21 -1.22 -1.28
CA ASP A 10 0.13 -1.94 -2.50
C ASP A 10 0.73 -3.31 -2.16
N VAL A 11 0.69 -4.23 -3.11
CA VAL A 11 1.22 -5.59 -2.95
C VAL A 11 2.62 -5.69 -3.50
N ASP A 12 2.81 -5.39 -4.79
CA ASP A 12 4.12 -5.49 -5.43
C ASP A 12 5.02 -4.37 -4.95
N GLY A 13 6.15 -4.73 -4.39
CA GLY A 13 7.08 -3.83 -3.73
C GLY A 13 6.97 -3.94 -2.21
N PRO A 14 5.94 -3.36 -1.58
CA PRO A 14 5.84 -3.39 -0.11
C PRO A 14 5.75 -4.78 0.50
N LEU A 15 4.95 -5.68 -0.07
CA LEU A 15 4.73 -7.02 0.47
C LEU A 15 5.45 -8.10 -0.31
N ILE A 16 5.57 -7.93 -1.62
CA ILE A 16 6.31 -8.87 -2.49
C ILE A 16 7.49 -8.11 -3.09
N PRO A 17 8.65 -8.12 -2.43
CA PRO A 17 9.82 -7.40 -2.93
C PRO A 17 10.28 -7.95 -4.28
N PHE A 18 10.83 -7.07 -5.12
CA PHE A 18 11.35 -7.45 -6.42
C PHE A 18 12.61 -6.63 -6.76
N GLY A 19 13.35 -7.10 -7.76
CA GLY A 19 14.60 -6.46 -8.18
C GLY A 19 15.77 -6.86 -7.27
N GLY A 20 16.95 -6.32 -7.53
CA GLY A 20 18.17 -6.65 -6.81
C GLY A 20 18.68 -8.04 -7.16
N ASP A 21 19.58 -8.55 -6.32
CA ASP A 21 20.27 -9.85 -6.53
C ASP A 21 19.54 -11.03 -5.89
N ARG A 22 18.23 -10.93 -5.73
CA ARG A 22 17.46 -12.02 -5.14
C ARG A 22 17.40 -13.21 -6.09
N PRO A 23 17.67 -14.42 -5.60
CA PRO A 23 17.47 -15.60 -6.43
C PRO A 23 16.01 -15.75 -6.80
N THR A 24 15.76 -16.17 -8.05
CA THR A 24 14.40 -16.46 -8.49
C THR A 24 13.89 -17.67 -7.69
N PRO A 25 12.70 -17.57 -7.07
CA PRO A 25 12.15 -18.73 -6.36
C PRO A 25 12.02 -19.92 -7.30
N VAL A 26 12.32 -21.12 -6.80
CA VAL A 26 12.16 -22.35 -7.57
C VAL A 26 10.68 -22.50 -7.88
N ALA A 27 10.38 -22.83 -9.14
CA ALA A 27 9.02 -23.00 -9.59
C ALA A 27 8.33 -24.12 -8.81
N GLY A 28 7.42 -23.71 -7.93
CA GLY A 28 6.50 -24.61 -7.27
C GLY A 28 5.13 -24.47 -7.94
N THR A 29 4.12 -24.98 -7.29
CA THR A 29 2.74 -24.79 -7.72
C THR A 29 2.30 -23.36 -7.38
N GLY A 30 1.88 -22.58 -8.38
CA GLY A 30 1.38 -21.22 -8.19
C GLY A 30 2.36 -20.14 -8.61
N ASN A 31 2.04 -18.90 -8.26
CA ASN A 31 2.87 -17.74 -8.60
C ASN A 31 4.17 -17.76 -7.78
N PRO A 32 5.35 -17.89 -8.43
CA PRO A 32 6.61 -17.95 -7.68
C PRO A 32 6.94 -16.70 -6.89
N LEU A 33 6.36 -15.55 -7.24
CA LEU A 33 6.57 -14.31 -6.49
C LEU A 33 5.95 -14.37 -5.10
N LEU A 34 4.93 -15.19 -4.89
CA LEU A 34 4.31 -15.36 -3.58
C LEU A 34 5.26 -15.98 -2.55
N ALA A 35 6.29 -16.68 -2.99
CA ALA A 35 7.32 -17.20 -2.08
C ALA A 35 8.10 -16.08 -1.38
N ARG A 36 8.09 -14.86 -1.91
CA ARG A 36 8.74 -13.69 -1.31
C ARG A 36 7.86 -12.97 -0.30
N LEU A 37 6.61 -13.36 -0.18
CA LEU A 37 5.67 -12.76 0.76
C LEU A 37 5.95 -13.29 2.17
N ASP A 38 6.36 -12.40 3.08
CA ASP A 38 6.60 -12.76 4.47
C ASP A 38 5.26 -12.78 5.22
N PRO A 39 4.83 -13.95 5.74
CA PRO A 39 3.54 -14.03 6.42
C PRO A 39 3.46 -13.18 7.70
N ARG A 40 4.59 -12.76 8.27
CA ARG A 40 4.60 -11.91 9.45
C ARG A 40 4.02 -10.51 9.20
N HIS A 41 3.96 -10.06 7.95
CA HIS A 41 3.37 -8.78 7.61
C HIS A 41 1.90 -8.68 8.07
N GLY A 42 1.17 -9.77 8.03
CA GLY A 42 -0.25 -9.75 8.42
C GLY A 42 -0.47 -9.26 9.84
N THR A 43 0.22 -9.86 10.80
CA THR A 43 0.13 -9.47 12.21
C THR A 43 0.59 -8.03 12.42
N ARG A 44 1.66 -7.63 11.75
CA ARG A 44 2.23 -6.28 11.89
C ARG A 44 1.29 -5.21 11.33
N LEU A 45 0.70 -5.47 10.17
CA LEU A 45 -0.26 -4.56 9.55
C LEU A 45 -1.52 -4.43 10.42
N TRP A 46 -2.03 -5.57 10.88
CA TRP A 46 -3.25 -5.58 11.68
C TRP A 46 -3.07 -4.86 13.03
N ALA A 47 -1.86 -4.82 13.54
CA ALA A 47 -1.55 -4.14 14.80
C ALA A 47 -1.49 -2.61 14.67
N LEU A 48 -1.45 -2.06 13.46
CA LEU A 48 -1.43 -0.61 13.25
C LEU A 48 -2.81 0.00 13.54
N PRO A 49 -2.85 1.19 14.18
CA PRO A 49 -4.13 1.83 14.52
C PRO A 49 -4.75 2.56 13.33
N CYS A 50 -5.13 1.80 12.32
CA CYS A 50 -5.70 2.33 11.08
C CYS A 50 -6.62 1.30 10.43
N ASP A 51 -7.39 1.75 9.45
CA ASP A 51 -8.21 0.88 8.62
C ASP A 51 -7.44 0.56 7.34
N LEU A 52 -7.13 -0.72 7.14
CA LEU A 52 -6.37 -1.19 5.98
C LEU A 52 -7.26 -1.27 4.74
N VAL A 53 -6.73 -0.84 3.60
CA VAL A 53 -7.42 -0.87 2.30
C VAL A 53 -6.42 -1.28 1.23
N TRP A 54 -6.80 -2.22 0.37
CA TRP A 54 -5.95 -2.61 -0.74
C TRP A 54 -5.96 -1.54 -1.83
N ALA A 55 -4.78 -1.08 -2.21
CA ALA A 55 -4.58 -0.09 -3.27
C ALA A 55 -3.59 -0.64 -4.30
N THR A 56 -4.02 -1.65 -5.03
CA THR A 56 -3.17 -2.48 -5.87
C THR A 56 -3.89 -2.87 -7.16
N THR A 57 -3.11 -3.19 -8.19
CA THR A 57 -3.65 -3.74 -9.44
C THR A 57 -4.17 -5.16 -9.30
N TRP A 58 -3.87 -5.83 -8.18
CA TRP A 58 -4.44 -7.16 -7.90
C TRP A 58 -5.95 -7.10 -7.66
N LEU A 59 -6.48 -5.94 -7.27
CA LEU A 59 -7.91 -5.75 -6.98
C LEU A 59 -8.40 -6.78 -5.95
N ALA A 60 -9.56 -7.39 -6.19
CA ALA A 60 -10.14 -8.35 -5.25
C ALA A 60 -9.25 -9.57 -4.99
N GLU A 61 -8.39 -9.94 -5.93
CA GLU A 61 -7.45 -11.05 -5.74
C GLU A 61 -6.47 -10.79 -4.59
N ALA A 62 -6.25 -9.54 -4.23
CA ALA A 62 -5.42 -9.23 -3.06
C ALA A 62 -5.98 -9.88 -1.79
N ASN A 63 -7.29 -9.90 -1.61
CA ASN A 63 -7.92 -10.59 -0.49
C ASN A 63 -7.79 -12.12 -0.60
N ASP A 64 -8.10 -12.66 -1.77
CA ASP A 64 -8.17 -14.11 -1.97
C ASP A 64 -6.80 -14.77 -1.92
N VAL A 65 -5.76 -14.09 -2.37
CA VAL A 65 -4.42 -14.65 -2.50
C VAL A 65 -3.49 -14.11 -1.41
N VAL A 66 -3.29 -12.80 -1.37
CA VAL A 66 -2.30 -12.17 -0.47
C VAL A 66 -2.85 -12.09 0.96
N GLY A 67 -4.04 -11.56 1.13
CA GLY A 67 -4.68 -11.41 2.43
C GLY A 67 -4.81 -12.74 3.17
N ARG A 68 -5.20 -13.79 2.49
CA ARG A 68 -5.28 -15.14 3.07
C ARG A 68 -3.95 -15.64 3.59
N ARG A 69 -2.88 -15.45 2.82
CA ARG A 69 -1.54 -15.88 3.22
C ARG A 69 -1.03 -15.11 4.44
N LEU A 70 -1.49 -13.87 4.59
CA LEU A 70 -1.13 -13.03 5.73
C LEU A 70 -2.05 -13.24 6.93
N GLY A 71 -3.13 -13.98 6.79
CA GLY A 71 -4.12 -14.15 7.86
C GLY A 71 -4.97 -12.92 8.11
N LEU A 72 -5.08 -12.03 7.13
CA LEU A 72 -5.91 -10.83 7.23
C LEU A 72 -7.36 -11.15 6.88
N PRO A 73 -8.32 -10.45 7.51
CA PRO A 73 -9.71 -10.52 7.07
C PRO A 73 -9.87 -9.89 5.69
N GLU A 74 -11.05 -10.03 5.09
CA GLU A 74 -11.36 -9.34 3.85
C GLU A 74 -11.32 -7.83 4.06
N LEU A 75 -10.51 -7.14 3.26
CA LEU A 75 -10.36 -5.69 3.31
C LEU A 75 -11.03 -5.03 2.13
N PRO A 76 -11.47 -3.77 2.28
CA PRO A 76 -11.93 -2.99 1.13
C PRO A 76 -10.84 -2.89 0.06
N VAL A 77 -11.25 -2.77 -1.19
CA VAL A 77 -10.37 -2.68 -2.34
C VAL A 77 -10.70 -1.41 -3.12
N VAL A 78 -9.69 -0.61 -3.42
CA VAL A 78 -9.87 0.54 -4.30
C VAL A 78 -10.03 0.04 -5.73
N GLU A 79 -11.13 0.38 -6.37
CA GLU A 79 -11.34 0.14 -7.79
C GLU A 79 -10.83 1.36 -8.56
N TRP A 80 -10.01 1.09 -9.58
CA TRP A 80 -9.37 2.17 -10.30
C TRP A 80 -10.24 2.64 -11.45
N PRO A 81 -10.44 3.96 -11.63
CA PRO A 81 -11.13 4.46 -12.80
C PRO A 81 -10.27 4.21 -14.03
N GLU A 82 -10.91 4.22 -15.21
CA GLU A 82 -10.15 4.12 -16.45
C GLU A 82 -9.16 5.28 -16.55
N ALA A 83 -7.95 4.99 -17.02
CA ALA A 83 -6.93 6.00 -17.18
C ALA A 83 -7.38 7.02 -18.24
N ASP A 84 -7.50 8.28 -17.83
CA ASP A 84 -7.91 9.36 -18.73
C ASP A 84 -6.74 10.02 -19.45
N GLY A 85 -5.53 9.47 -19.32
CA GLY A 85 -4.36 9.99 -19.97
C GLY A 85 -3.85 11.31 -19.43
N ALA A 86 -4.19 11.67 -18.21
CA ALA A 86 -3.73 12.91 -17.60
C ALA A 86 -2.22 12.92 -17.44
N ALA A 87 -1.53 13.73 -18.24
CA ALA A 87 -0.08 13.82 -18.26
C ALA A 87 0.40 14.94 -17.34
N ASP A 88 0.03 14.87 -16.04
CA ASP A 88 0.37 15.92 -15.07
C ASP A 88 1.52 15.53 -14.14
N GLY A 89 2.22 14.42 -14.42
CA GLY A 89 3.33 13.96 -13.62
C GLY A 89 2.95 13.22 -12.35
N LEU A 90 1.67 13.07 -12.08
CA LEU A 90 1.20 12.31 -10.94
C LEU A 90 1.13 10.83 -11.25
N HIS A 91 1.38 10.00 -10.22
CA HIS A 91 1.07 8.58 -10.30
C HIS A 91 -0.43 8.40 -10.53
N TRP A 92 -0.81 7.42 -11.34
CA TRP A 92 -2.22 7.21 -11.71
C TRP A 92 -3.13 6.89 -10.52
N LYS A 93 -2.58 6.41 -9.40
CA LYS A 93 -3.34 6.12 -8.17
C LYS A 93 -3.67 7.38 -7.36
N THR A 94 -2.88 8.44 -7.46
CA THR A 94 -2.89 9.56 -6.53
C THR A 94 -4.26 10.22 -6.36
N ARG A 95 -4.90 10.58 -7.46
CA ARG A 95 -6.23 11.21 -7.41
C ARG A 95 -7.31 10.26 -6.92
N ALA A 96 -7.23 8.99 -7.33
CA ALA A 96 -8.19 7.98 -6.92
C ALA A 96 -8.17 7.75 -5.40
N LEU A 97 -6.98 7.75 -4.80
CA LEU A 97 -6.85 7.60 -3.35
C LEU A 97 -7.43 8.80 -2.61
N HIS A 98 -7.16 10.00 -3.11
CA HIS A 98 -7.75 11.23 -2.56
C HIS A 98 -9.28 11.15 -2.57
N ASP A 99 -9.86 10.75 -3.69
CA ASP A 99 -11.32 10.63 -3.83
C ASP A 99 -11.88 9.53 -2.94
N TRP A 100 -11.24 8.38 -2.90
CA TRP A 100 -11.69 7.24 -2.09
C TRP A 100 -11.68 7.56 -0.60
N ALA A 101 -10.66 8.28 -0.14
CA ALA A 101 -10.51 8.64 1.27
C ALA A 101 -11.60 9.59 1.76
N ALA A 102 -12.21 10.37 0.86
CA ALA A 102 -13.35 11.24 1.17
C ALA A 102 -13.09 12.14 2.39
N GLY A 103 -11.90 12.75 2.44
CA GLY A 103 -11.53 13.68 3.50
C GLY A 103 -10.89 13.05 4.73
N ARG A 104 -10.79 11.73 4.80
CA ARG A 104 -10.14 11.05 5.93
C ARG A 104 -8.60 11.16 5.82
N PRO A 105 -7.90 11.27 6.94
CA PRO A 105 -6.43 11.17 6.91
C PRO A 105 -6.01 9.78 6.45
N PHE A 106 -4.88 9.68 5.77
CA PHE A 106 -4.40 8.37 5.31
C PHE A 106 -2.89 8.28 5.16
N VAL A 107 -2.41 7.04 5.22
CA VAL A 107 -1.07 6.64 4.81
C VAL A 107 -1.21 5.92 3.47
N TRP A 108 -0.32 6.21 2.54
CA TRP A 108 -0.23 5.49 1.27
C TRP A 108 1.13 4.79 1.21
N VAL A 109 1.12 3.46 1.16
CA VAL A 109 2.31 2.61 1.15
C VAL A 109 2.48 2.00 -0.22
N ASP A 110 3.50 2.42 -0.94
CA ASP A 110 3.73 2.02 -2.34
C ASP A 110 5.20 2.27 -2.68
N ASP A 111 5.73 1.55 -3.65
CA ASP A 111 7.12 1.72 -4.09
C ASP A 111 7.28 2.76 -5.21
N GLU A 112 6.18 3.20 -5.81
CA GLU A 112 6.20 4.09 -6.97
C GLU A 112 5.81 5.55 -6.66
N ILE A 113 5.66 5.90 -5.39
CA ILE A 113 5.29 7.25 -4.99
C ILE A 113 6.41 8.24 -5.35
N ARG A 114 6.03 9.38 -5.92
CA ARG A 114 6.96 10.45 -6.27
C ARG A 114 6.77 11.65 -5.35
N ALA A 115 7.76 12.54 -5.31
CA ALA A 115 7.65 13.78 -4.55
C ALA A 115 6.46 14.64 -5.01
N THR A 116 6.16 14.62 -6.32
CA THR A 116 5.01 15.34 -6.89
C THR A 116 3.68 14.82 -6.35
N ASP A 117 3.58 13.51 -6.09
CA ASP A 117 2.37 12.91 -5.53
C ASP A 117 2.11 13.39 -4.11
N GLY A 118 3.15 13.37 -3.28
CA GLY A 118 3.05 13.87 -1.91
C GLY A 118 2.71 15.35 -1.85
N ALA A 119 3.32 16.17 -2.70
CA ALA A 119 3.04 17.59 -2.77
C ALA A 119 1.60 17.89 -3.20
N TRP A 120 1.12 17.15 -4.21
CA TRP A 120 -0.26 17.30 -4.68
C TRP A 120 -1.27 16.97 -3.56
N LEU A 121 -1.04 15.85 -2.87
CA LEU A 121 -1.92 15.43 -1.77
C LEU A 121 -1.90 16.44 -0.63
N ALA A 122 -0.73 16.97 -0.27
CA ALA A 122 -0.60 17.99 0.76
C ALA A 122 -1.39 19.26 0.41
N ALA A 123 -1.44 19.60 -0.88
CA ALA A 123 -2.14 20.81 -1.35
C ALA A 123 -3.66 20.61 -1.50
N HIS A 124 -4.11 19.41 -1.81
CA HIS A 124 -5.50 19.16 -2.20
C HIS A 124 -6.30 18.34 -1.19
N HIS A 125 -5.67 17.45 -0.43
CA HIS A 125 -6.40 16.63 0.54
C HIS A 125 -6.64 17.43 1.83
N PRO A 126 -7.87 17.45 2.36
CA PRO A 126 -8.21 18.30 3.52
C PRO A 126 -7.66 17.77 4.85
N ALA A 127 -7.21 16.53 4.93
CA ALA A 127 -6.67 15.92 6.14
C ALA A 127 -5.19 15.55 5.94
N PRO A 128 -4.45 15.27 7.03
CA PRO A 128 -3.05 14.85 6.89
C PRO A 128 -2.88 13.58 6.07
N VAL A 129 -1.84 13.55 5.24
CA VAL A 129 -1.48 12.40 4.41
C VAL A 129 0.00 12.10 4.60
N LEU A 130 0.31 10.81 4.76
CA LEU A 130 1.69 10.32 4.69
C LEU A 130 1.84 9.50 3.41
N ALA A 131 2.54 10.05 2.42
CA ALA A 131 2.89 9.32 1.21
C ALA A 131 4.21 8.60 1.48
N TYR A 132 4.13 7.32 1.83
CA TYR A 132 5.28 6.55 2.30
C TYR A 132 5.81 5.62 1.21
N ARG A 133 6.94 6.00 0.63
CA ARG A 133 7.58 5.20 -0.40
C ARG A 133 8.41 4.08 0.21
N VAL A 134 8.18 2.86 -0.24
CA VAL A 134 8.91 1.67 0.20
C VAL A 134 9.96 1.28 -0.85
N ASP A 135 11.13 0.84 -0.40
CA ASP A 135 12.14 0.29 -1.31
C ASP A 135 11.65 -1.08 -1.83
N PRO A 136 11.39 -1.22 -3.14
CA PRO A 136 10.85 -2.47 -3.67
C PRO A 136 11.80 -3.64 -3.55
N ARG A 137 13.09 -3.40 -3.36
CA ARG A 137 14.09 -4.47 -3.17
C ARG A 137 13.99 -5.13 -1.82
N ARG A 138 13.50 -4.39 -0.83
CA ARG A 138 13.42 -4.84 0.56
C ARG A 138 12.00 -5.14 1.01
N GLY A 139 11.02 -4.44 0.47
CA GLY A 139 9.66 -4.45 1.00
C GLY A 139 9.58 -3.71 2.33
N LEU A 140 8.48 -3.87 3.03
CA LEU A 140 8.29 -3.24 4.34
C LEU A 140 9.27 -3.82 5.36
N THR A 141 10.00 -2.93 6.03
CA THR A 141 10.98 -3.27 7.06
C THR A 141 10.51 -2.84 8.44
N ASP A 142 11.24 -3.24 9.47
CA ASP A 142 10.94 -2.81 10.84
C ASP A 142 10.95 -1.28 10.97
N ALA A 143 11.90 -0.62 10.31
CA ALA A 143 11.99 0.84 10.31
C ALA A 143 10.76 1.48 9.64
N ASP A 144 10.26 0.86 8.57
CA ASP A 144 9.06 1.35 7.88
C ASP A 144 7.84 1.27 8.80
N TYR A 145 7.64 0.13 9.46
CA TYR A 145 6.53 -0.03 10.40
C TYR A 145 6.62 0.97 11.56
N ALA A 146 7.82 1.22 12.08
CA ALA A 146 8.01 2.20 13.15
C ALA A 146 7.63 3.61 12.70
N ALA A 147 8.08 4.02 11.50
CA ALA A 147 7.77 5.33 10.95
C ALA A 147 6.26 5.52 10.71
N ILE A 148 5.60 4.50 10.16
CA ILE A 148 4.16 4.54 9.91
C ILE A 148 3.40 4.61 11.23
N ARG A 149 3.78 3.79 12.22
CA ARG A 149 3.15 3.79 13.53
C ARG A 149 3.30 5.15 14.21
N ASP A 150 4.49 5.74 14.18
CA ASP A 150 4.75 7.04 14.78
C ASP A 150 3.83 8.11 14.18
N TRP A 151 3.65 8.09 12.86
CA TRP A 151 2.76 9.04 12.21
C TRP A 151 1.30 8.81 12.63
N LEU A 152 0.87 7.55 12.71
CA LEU A 152 -0.51 7.20 13.08
C LEU A 152 -0.84 7.56 14.53
N THR A 153 0.14 7.55 15.42
CA THR A 153 -0.05 7.80 16.85
C THR A 153 0.35 9.20 17.29
N GLY A 154 0.96 9.96 16.40
CA GLY A 154 1.45 11.32 16.67
C GLY A 154 0.43 12.44 16.66
#